data_7a913eeb6cca9c601b3b0ff7c0697994
#
_entry.id   7a913eeb6cca9c601b3b0ff7c0697994
#
_cell.length_a   1.000
_cell.length_b   1.000
_cell.length_c   1.000
_cell.angle_alpha   90.00
_cell.angle_beta   90.00
_cell.angle_gamma   90.00
#
_symmetry.space_group_name_H-M   'P 1'
#
loop_
_entity.id
_entity.type
_entity.pdbx_description
1 polymer ?
#
loop_
_entity_poly.entity_id
_entity_poly.type
_entity_poly.pdbx_seq_one_letter_code
_entity_poly.pdbx_strand_id
1 'polypeptide(L)'
;MKDAVSITMLVAFACGIAGPALGAEQRAIQWTQIPVQNITLFYPGQSTYEWLLSPAHEKGNIRVAAGRPCLNCHEGEEQAIGDKLVKGGPLEPTPIAGKNGTVKLALQAAHDAEYLYLRAQWKTNLKREGRMHDYVRFDGKQWKWYGKDRNDPAVRSGKQPALYEDRFSIMLDDGKVPNFATHGCWVTCHAGMRDTRDQAVGDVVRKHPLLGDAGLKESDVRKYLPSTRIEPGASWDKTKTAEEIAKIKAAGGFLDLMQWRVARSAAVGMADDGYVLEYRNFDAGKNPFGWNLDRKTMTPLYMFDAAKVGVRALRAEDIGIPAKPAAVIRESNAVPFDSSAGWQDGDILPGRLLSRADAKGSAADNDSVQGAWKDGTYTVVWRRKLNTGNDDDKALQVGGKYTVSFAIHDDNVTTRFHHVSFPLTLGVGADADIKAVTVK
;
A
#
# COMPACT_ATOMS: atom_id res chain seq x y z
N MET A 1 -55.19 -0.02 -54.49
CA MET A 1 -53.75 0.12 -54.33
C MET A 1 -53.54 0.46 -52.86
N LYS A 2 -53.04 -0.46 -52.07
CA LYS A 2 -52.84 -0.33 -50.61
C LYS A 2 -51.39 -0.50 -50.39
N ASP A 3 -50.79 0.57 -49.91
CA ASP A 3 -49.36 0.63 -49.50
C ASP A 3 -49.17 -0.07 -48.15
N ALA A 4 -48.33 -1.08 -48.10
CA ALA A 4 -47.93 -1.77 -46.88
C ALA A 4 -46.64 -1.14 -46.34
N VAL A 5 -46.74 -0.51 -45.18
CA VAL A 5 -45.59 -0.01 -44.43
C VAL A 5 -45.03 -1.15 -43.58
N SER A 6 -43.81 -1.59 -43.91
CA SER A 6 -43.04 -2.55 -43.09
C SER A 6 -42.36 -1.81 -41.95
N ILE A 7 -42.75 -2.12 -40.73
CA ILE A 7 -42.07 -1.66 -39.50
C ILE A 7 -41.01 -2.71 -39.12
N THR A 8 -39.73 -2.35 -39.29
CA THR A 8 -38.60 -3.17 -38.82
C THR A 8 -38.37 -2.89 -37.35
N MET A 9 -38.71 -3.87 -36.51
CA MET A 9 -38.45 -3.83 -35.08
C MET A 9 -36.97 -4.12 -34.81
N LEU A 10 -36.21 -3.11 -34.37
CA LEU A 10 -34.83 -3.28 -33.92
C LEU A 10 -34.86 -3.84 -32.51
N VAL A 11 -34.53 -5.11 -32.34
CA VAL A 11 -34.33 -5.72 -31.02
C VAL A 11 -32.90 -5.39 -30.56
N ALA A 12 -32.78 -4.46 -29.64
CA ALA A 12 -31.51 -4.18 -28.95
C ALA A 12 -31.23 -5.31 -27.95
N PHE A 13 -30.28 -6.18 -28.26
CA PHE A 13 -29.70 -7.13 -27.31
C PHE A 13 -28.82 -6.36 -26.32
N ALA A 14 -29.35 -6.07 -25.15
CA ALA A 14 -28.55 -5.65 -24.03
C ALA A 14 -27.80 -6.86 -23.47
N CYS A 15 -26.52 -7.03 -23.87
CA CYS A 15 -25.61 -7.95 -23.22
C CYS A 15 -25.30 -7.40 -21.84
N GLY A 16 -26.07 -7.80 -20.83
CA GLY A 16 -25.73 -7.63 -19.42
C GLY A 16 -24.52 -8.49 -19.08
N ILE A 17 -23.37 -7.88 -18.90
CA ILE A 17 -22.21 -8.53 -18.29
C ILE A 17 -22.56 -8.67 -16.79
N ALA A 18 -23.08 -9.83 -16.40
CA ALA A 18 -23.20 -10.20 -15.01
C ALA A 18 -21.77 -10.35 -14.43
N GLY A 19 -21.30 -9.35 -13.70
CA GLY A 19 -20.12 -9.47 -12.85
C GLY A 19 -20.40 -10.53 -11.76
N PRO A 20 -19.36 -11.19 -11.21
CA PRO A 20 -19.55 -12.19 -10.17
C PRO A 20 -20.30 -11.58 -8.99
N ALA A 21 -21.32 -12.27 -8.52
CA ALA A 21 -22.10 -11.89 -7.35
C ALA A 21 -21.18 -11.73 -6.14
N LEU A 22 -20.93 -10.49 -5.75
CA LEU A 22 -20.26 -10.14 -4.49
C LEU A 22 -21.25 -10.45 -3.35
N GLY A 23 -20.82 -11.31 -2.43
CA GLY A 23 -21.60 -11.67 -1.26
C GLY A 23 -21.94 -10.46 -0.38
N ALA A 24 -23.11 -10.49 0.22
CA ALA A 24 -23.76 -9.50 1.08
C ALA A 24 -23.99 -8.13 0.41
N GLU A 25 -25.22 -7.69 0.31
CA GLU A 25 -25.60 -6.36 -0.19
C GLU A 25 -24.77 -5.28 0.50
N GLN A 26 -23.79 -4.73 -0.24
CA GLN A 26 -23.01 -3.62 0.26
C GLN A 26 -23.94 -2.42 0.35
N ARG A 27 -24.27 -2.00 1.57
CA ARG A 27 -25.11 -0.82 1.81
C ARG A 27 -24.53 0.35 1.01
N ALA A 28 -25.35 0.97 0.18
CA ALA A 28 -24.94 2.12 -0.61
C ALA A 28 -24.80 3.35 0.28
N ILE A 29 -23.58 3.68 0.67
CA ILE A 29 -23.29 4.91 1.41
C ILE A 29 -23.55 6.12 0.51
N GLN A 30 -24.37 7.06 0.97
CA GLN A 30 -24.63 8.33 0.28
C GLN A 30 -23.49 9.33 0.54
N TRP A 31 -22.36 9.13 -0.15
CA TRP A 31 -21.14 9.93 0.05
C TRP A 31 -21.34 11.44 -0.12
N THR A 32 -22.36 11.89 -0.87
CA THR A 32 -22.69 13.31 -1.02
C THR A 32 -23.15 13.96 0.28
N GLN A 33 -23.59 13.17 1.26
CA GLN A 33 -24.03 13.64 2.57
C GLN A 33 -22.92 13.56 3.64
N ILE A 34 -21.80 12.92 3.32
CA ILE A 34 -20.68 12.77 4.25
C ILE A 34 -19.70 13.93 4.07
N PRO A 35 -19.34 14.66 5.13
CA PRO A 35 -18.37 15.76 5.04
C PRO A 35 -17.02 15.30 4.49
N VAL A 36 -16.42 16.11 3.62
CA VAL A 36 -15.08 15.89 3.09
C VAL A 36 -14.05 16.54 4.01
N GLN A 37 -13.09 15.76 4.46
CA GLN A 37 -11.88 16.25 5.14
C GLN A 37 -10.74 16.34 4.11
N ASN A 38 -10.17 17.54 3.96
CA ASN A 38 -9.04 17.78 3.07
C ASN A 38 -7.74 17.68 3.86
N ILE A 39 -6.95 16.65 3.58
CA ILE A 39 -5.70 16.34 4.27
C ILE A 39 -4.54 16.59 3.30
N THR A 40 -3.55 17.36 3.73
CA THR A 40 -2.33 17.54 2.95
C THR A 40 -1.33 16.46 3.34
N LEU A 41 -0.95 15.61 2.39
CA LEU A 41 0.18 14.72 2.54
C LEU A 41 1.40 15.38 1.88
N PHE A 42 2.56 15.29 2.50
CA PHE A 42 3.79 15.88 1.99
C PHE A 42 4.92 14.87 1.92
N TYR A 43 5.90 15.17 1.09
CA TYR A 43 7.07 14.34 0.93
C TYR A 43 8.04 14.55 2.11
N PRO A 44 8.33 13.51 2.93
CA PRO A 44 9.14 13.65 4.13
C PRO A 44 10.64 13.48 3.88
N GLY A 45 11.05 13.18 2.63
CA GLY A 45 12.42 12.77 2.33
C GLY A 45 12.83 11.49 3.07
N GLN A 46 14.11 11.34 3.34
CA GLN A 46 14.67 10.23 4.14
C GLN A 46 14.83 10.63 5.62
N SER A 47 13.93 11.46 6.15
CA SER A 47 13.92 11.77 7.58
C SER A 47 13.60 10.53 8.40
N THR A 48 14.53 10.14 9.29
CA THR A 48 14.37 9.01 10.21
C THR A 48 13.98 9.52 11.59
N TYR A 49 13.51 8.64 12.46
CA TYR A 49 13.20 9.01 13.84
C TYR A 49 14.45 9.45 14.60
N GLU A 50 15.59 8.80 14.33
CA GLU A 50 16.90 9.19 14.89
C GLU A 50 17.33 10.58 14.39
N TRP A 51 17.06 10.90 13.11
CA TRP A 51 17.32 12.25 12.61
C TRP A 51 16.45 13.30 13.32
N LEU A 52 15.17 13.01 13.54
CA LEU A 52 14.29 13.91 14.29
C LEU A 52 14.79 14.19 15.71
N LEU A 53 15.43 13.19 16.35
CA LEU A 53 16.03 13.30 17.69
C LEU A 53 17.45 13.90 17.68
N SER A 54 18.06 14.06 16.50
CA SER A 54 19.44 14.53 16.38
C SER A 54 19.55 16.06 16.34
N PRO A 55 20.74 16.63 16.66
CA PRO A 55 20.98 18.08 16.51
C PRO A 55 20.76 18.63 15.12
N ALA A 56 20.78 17.78 14.08
CA ALA A 56 20.49 18.19 12.69
C ALA A 56 19.03 18.64 12.47
N HIS A 57 18.11 18.28 13.36
CA HIS A 57 16.75 18.81 13.44
C HIS A 57 16.69 20.08 14.31
N GLU A 58 17.81 20.74 14.49
CA GLU A 58 18.00 21.98 15.26
C GLU A 58 17.19 21.99 16.59
N LYS A 59 16.42 23.07 16.83
CA LYS A 59 15.60 23.20 18.04
C LYS A 59 14.45 22.16 18.12
N GLY A 60 14.13 21.49 17.02
CA GLY A 60 13.07 20.49 16.94
C GLY A 60 13.41 19.21 17.71
N ASN A 61 14.68 18.81 17.74
CA ASN A 61 15.11 17.57 18.39
C ASN A 61 14.74 17.50 19.89
N ILE A 62 14.89 18.59 20.62
CA ILE A 62 14.54 18.68 22.05
C ILE A 62 13.02 18.52 22.22
N ARG A 63 12.23 19.09 21.31
CA ARG A 63 10.76 19.01 21.35
C ARG A 63 10.27 17.60 21.04
N VAL A 64 10.85 16.96 20.02
CA VAL A 64 10.56 15.55 19.69
C VAL A 64 10.93 14.63 20.85
N ALA A 65 12.10 14.81 21.45
CA ALA A 65 12.53 14.04 22.64
C ALA A 65 11.57 14.22 23.83
N ALA A 66 10.96 15.40 23.96
CA ALA A 66 9.95 15.69 24.97
C ALA A 66 8.53 15.24 24.59
N GLY A 67 8.36 14.48 23.47
CA GLY A 67 7.07 13.98 23.01
C GLY A 67 6.11 15.06 22.48
N ARG A 68 6.61 16.25 22.12
CA ARG A 68 5.76 17.34 21.60
C ARG A 68 5.30 17.02 20.17
N PRO A 69 4.02 17.30 19.84
CA PRO A 69 3.49 17.08 18.49
C PRO A 69 4.26 17.84 17.40
N CYS A 70 4.47 17.21 16.25
CA CYS A 70 5.08 17.84 15.07
C CYS A 70 4.33 19.12 14.68
N LEU A 71 3.01 19.12 14.76
CA LEU A 71 2.14 20.25 14.43
C LEU A 71 2.36 21.48 15.32
N ASN A 72 2.97 21.34 16.51
CA ASN A 72 3.32 22.51 17.35
C ASN A 72 4.37 23.44 16.69
N CYS A 73 5.08 22.94 15.67
CA CYS A 73 6.06 23.72 14.91
C CYS A 73 5.72 23.80 13.43
N HIS A 74 5.08 22.77 12.88
CA HIS A 74 4.93 22.55 11.44
C HIS A 74 3.45 22.66 10.96
N GLU A 75 2.56 23.21 11.76
CA GLU A 75 1.17 23.44 11.34
C GLU A 75 1.13 24.36 10.10
N GLY A 76 0.53 23.86 9.01
CA GLY A 76 0.43 24.60 7.75
C GLY A 76 1.72 24.63 6.91
N GLU A 77 2.80 23.99 7.35
CA GLU A 77 4.09 23.98 6.64
C GLU A 77 4.28 22.79 5.67
N GLU A 78 3.29 21.90 5.53
CA GLU A 78 3.38 20.65 4.73
C GLU A 78 3.85 20.95 3.29
N GLN A 79 3.30 22.00 2.67
CA GLN A 79 3.68 22.38 1.31
C GLN A 79 5.15 22.85 1.24
N ALA A 80 5.54 23.73 2.16
CA ALA A 80 6.90 24.28 2.20
C ALA A 80 7.96 23.17 2.46
N ILE A 81 7.67 22.25 3.40
CA ILE A 81 8.52 21.11 3.71
C ILE A 81 8.64 20.18 2.50
N GLY A 82 7.50 19.78 1.94
CA GLY A 82 7.46 18.88 0.79
C GLY A 82 8.20 19.45 -0.42
N ASP A 83 7.95 20.70 -0.78
CA ASP A 83 8.58 21.39 -1.91
C ASP A 83 10.10 21.58 -1.73
N LYS A 84 10.55 21.75 -0.48
CA LYS A 84 11.97 21.79 -0.16
C LYS A 84 12.61 20.41 -0.34
N LEU A 85 12.00 19.37 0.20
CA LEU A 85 12.60 18.03 0.24
C LEU A 85 12.62 17.34 -1.13
N VAL A 86 11.62 17.54 -1.98
CA VAL A 86 11.64 16.95 -3.34
C VAL A 86 12.75 17.50 -4.24
N LYS A 87 13.29 18.67 -3.92
CA LYS A 87 14.41 19.28 -4.66
C LYS A 87 15.75 18.63 -4.37
N GLY A 88 15.84 17.84 -3.31
CA GLY A 88 17.07 17.20 -2.85
C GLY A 88 17.72 17.91 -1.66
N GLY A 89 18.79 17.30 -1.15
CA GLY A 89 19.53 17.77 0.00
C GLY A 89 19.97 16.63 0.93
N PRO A 90 20.41 16.94 2.15
CA PRO A 90 20.89 15.91 3.08
C PRO A 90 19.84 14.82 3.39
N LEU A 91 18.56 15.19 3.42
CA LEU A 91 17.44 14.27 3.63
C LEU A 91 16.89 13.67 2.34
N GLU A 92 17.36 14.06 1.19
CA GLU A 92 17.02 13.46 -0.10
C GLU A 92 18.18 13.54 -1.06
N PRO A 93 19.17 12.66 -0.90
CA PRO A 93 20.36 12.66 -1.75
C PRO A 93 20.10 12.20 -3.19
N THR A 94 18.93 11.59 -3.43
CA THR A 94 18.58 11.01 -4.73
C THR A 94 17.13 11.33 -5.13
N PRO A 95 16.81 12.62 -5.35
CA PRO A 95 15.46 13.05 -5.65
C PRO A 95 14.93 12.44 -6.95
N ILE A 96 13.60 12.26 -7.03
CA ILE A 96 12.93 11.84 -8.26
C ILE A 96 12.48 13.09 -9.00
N ALA A 97 12.99 13.27 -10.22
CA ALA A 97 12.62 14.41 -11.05
C ALA A 97 11.10 14.46 -11.30
N GLY A 98 10.53 15.66 -11.15
CA GLY A 98 9.11 15.91 -11.40
C GLY A 98 8.16 15.41 -10.30
N LYS A 99 8.68 14.94 -9.15
CA LYS A 99 7.85 14.59 -8.01
C LYS A 99 7.30 15.85 -7.34
N ASN A 100 5.98 15.87 -7.07
CA ASN A 100 5.34 16.94 -6.32
C ASN A 100 5.74 16.89 -4.83
N GLY A 101 5.84 18.04 -4.19
CA GLY A 101 6.09 18.13 -2.75
C GLY A 101 4.90 17.64 -1.91
N THR A 102 3.68 17.78 -2.42
CA THR A 102 2.45 17.39 -1.70
C THR A 102 1.45 16.66 -2.59
N VAL A 103 0.56 15.92 -1.93
CA VAL A 103 -0.67 15.36 -2.50
C VAL A 103 -1.83 15.76 -1.59
N LYS A 104 -2.94 16.22 -2.18
CA LYS A 104 -4.17 16.53 -1.44
C LYS A 104 -5.06 15.28 -1.43
N LEU A 105 -5.36 14.80 -0.24
CA LEU A 105 -6.28 13.69 0.01
C LEU A 105 -7.63 14.25 0.47
N ALA A 106 -8.68 14.01 -0.31
CA ALA A 106 -10.06 14.22 0.11
C ALA A 106 -10.57 12.93 0.75
N LEU A 107 -10.82 12.95 2.04
CA LEU A 107 -11.26 11.81 2.83
C LEU A 107 -12.67 12.02 3.36
N GLN A 108 -13.51 11.02 3.23
CA GLN A 108 -14.82 10.94 3.84
C GLN A 108 -14.89 9.68 4.71
N ALA A 109 -15.47 9.78 5.90
CA ALA A 109 -15.58 8.68 6.84
C ALA A 109 -17.01 8.55 7.36
N ALA A 110 -17.51 7.33 7.40
CA ALA A 110 -18.80 6.98 7.96
C ALA A 110 -18.69 5.67 8.75
N HIS A 111 -19.65 5.40 9.61
CA HIS A 111 -19.75 4.14 10.33
C HIS A 111 -21.20 3.72 10.57
N ASP A 112 -21.41 2.44 10.74
CA ASP A 112 -22.61 1.88 11.39
C ASP A 112 -22.19 1.15 12.69
N ALA A 113 -22.98 0.19 13.14
CA ALA A 113 -22.69 -0.57 14.37
C ALA A 113 -21.55 -1.59 14.20
N GLU A 114 -21.24 -2.01 12.96
CA GLU A 114 -20.30 -3.10 12.66
C GLU A 114 -19.09 -2.65 11.84
N TYR A 115 -19.25 -1.61 11.00
CA TYR A 115 -18.25 -1.23 10.00
C TYR A 115 -17.86 0.24 10.05
N LEU A 116 -16.60 0.48 9.76
CA LEU A 116 -16.05 1.76 9.32
C LEU A 116 -16.02 1.78 7.79
N TYR A 117 -16.47 2.88 7.21
CA TYR A 117 -16.44 3.16 5.77
C TYR A 117 -15.56 4.37 5.50
N LEU A 118 -14.63 4.23 4.59
CA LEU A 118 -13.75 5.31 4.16
C LEU A 118 -13.86 5.50 2.66
N ARG A 119 -13.89 6.74 2.20
CA ARG A 119 -13.74 7.10 0.80
C ARG A 119 -12.60 8.08 0.65
N ALA A 120 -11.53 7.64 0.02
CA ALA A 120 -10.31 8.41 -0.22
C ALA A 120 -10.20 8.79 -1.69
N GLN A 121 -9.91 10.07 -1.98
CA GLN A 121 -9.71 10.55 -3.34
C GLN A 121 -8.47 11.43 -3.41
N TRP A 122 -7.63 11.22 -4.43
CA TRP A 122 -6.46 12.05 -4.69
C TRP A 122 -6.11 12.09 -6.18
N LYS A 123 -5.50 13.19 -6.61
CA LYS A 123 -4.94 13.31 -7.96
C LYS A 123 -3.55 12.72 -8.01
N THR A 124 -3.25 12.03 -9.11
CA THR A 124 -1.92 11.48 -9.38
C THR A 124 -1.12 12.41 -10.28
N ASN A 125 0.22 12.32 -10.22
CA ASN A 125 1.11 12.99 -11.15
C ASN A 125 1.15 12.30 -12.52
N LEU A 126 0.74 11.04 -12.58
CA LEU A 126 0.76 10.25 -13.80
C LEU A 126 -0.49 10.49 -14.64
N LYS A 127 -0.33 10.49 -15.96
CA LYS A 127 -1.44 10.49 -16.92
C LYS A 127 -2.09 9.12 -17.09
N ARG A 128 -1.73 8.17 -16.25
CA ARG A 128 -2.17 6.78 -16.27
C ARG A 128 -2.21 6.24 -14.86
N GLU A 129 -2.95 5.15 -14.68
CA GLU A 129 -2.93 4.36 -13.46
C GLU A 129 -1.53 3.74 -13.26
N GLY A 130 -0.94 3.93 -12.08
CA GLY A 130 0.34 3.33 -11.70
C GLY A 130 0.15 1.86 -11.38
N ARG A 131 0.27 1.02 -12.40
CA ARG A 131 0.17 -0.42 -12.24
C ARG A 131 1.53 -1.08 -12.25
N MET A 132 1.63 -2.07 -11.43
CA MET A 132 2.43 -3.26 -11.51
C MET A 132 3.89 -3.16 -11.14
N HIS A 133 4.33 -4.19 -10.53
CA HIS A 133 5.70 -4.60 -10.36
C HIS A 133 5.74 -6.14 -10.40
N ASP A 134 6.94 -6.72 -10.35
CA ASP A 134 7.14 -8.17 -10.39
C ASP A 134 6.63 -8.81 -11.70
N TYR A 135 6.88 -8.20 -12.86
CA TYR A 135 6.75 -8.90 -14.13
C TYR A 135 8.00 -9.71 -14.45
N VAL A 136 7.82 -10.73 -15.28
CA VAL A 136 8.91 -11.44 -15.94
C VAL A 136 8.72 -11.38 -17.45
N ARG A 137 9.84 -11.22 -18.17
CA ARG A 137 9.91 -11.18 -19.62
C ARG A 137 10.76 -12.32 -20.13
N PHE A 138 10.28 -13.00 -21.17
CA PHE A 138 11.06 -13.99 -21.91
C PHE A 138 12.03 -13.28 -22.87
N ASP A 139 13.30 -13.65 -22.87
CA ASP A 139 14.36 -13.07 -23.72
C ASP A 139 14.74 -13.96 -24.91
N GLY A 140 13.86 -14.88 -25.30
CA GLY A 140 14.10 -15.89 -26.31
C GLY A 140 14.76 -17.16 -25.80
N LYS A 141 15.26 -17.18 -24.54
CA LYS A 141 15.92 -18.34 -23.91
C LYS A 141 15.42 -18.62 -22.51
N GLN A 142 15.19 -17.58 -21.72
CA GLN A 142 14.82 -17.69 -20.30
C GLN A 142 13.95 -16.51 -19.85
N TRP A 143 13.24 -16.71 -18.75
CA TRP A 143 12.48 -15.66 -18.08
C TRP A 143 13.37 -14.82 -17.18
N LYS A 144 13.23 -13.51 -17.21
CA LYS A 144 13.98 -12.53 -16.38
C LYS A 144 13.05 -11.49 -15.81
N TRP A 145 13.42 -10.93 -14.66
CA TRP A 145 12.69 -9.79 -14.10
C TRP A 145 12.59 -8.64 -15.10
N TYR A 146 11.39 -8.06 -15.18
CA TYR A 146 11.08 -6.95 -16.05
C TYR A 146 10.35 -5.83 -15.30
N GLY A 147 10.91 -4.62 -15.36
CA GLY A 147 10.41 -3.46 -14.65
C GLY A 147 10.82 -3.42 -13.18
N LYS A 148 11.04 -2.21 -12.71
CA LYS A 148 11.44 -1.91 -11.33
C LYS A 148 10.88 -0.55 -10.93
N ASP A 149 10.99 -0.20 -9.65
CA ASP A 149 10.70 1.16 -9.20
C ASP A 149 11.72 2.18 -9.72
N ARG A 150 11.37 3.46 -9.62
CA ARG A 150 12.21 4.55 -10.16
C ARG A 150 13.57 4.71 -9.49
N ASN A 151 13.77 4.12 -8.32
CA ASN A 151 15.04 4.17 -7.61
C ASN A 151 16.02 3.11 -8.05
N ASP A 152 15.54 2.02 -8.65
CA ASP A 152 16.40 0.94 -9.10
C ASP A 152 17.45 1.47 -10.09
N PRO A 153 18.74 1.14 -9.89
CA PRO A 153 19.80 1.57 -10.79
C PRO A 153 19.57 1.17 -12.25
N ALA A 154 18.90 0.04 -12.50
CA ALA A 154 18.60 -0.40 -13.86
C ALA A 154 17.53 0.48 -14.53
N VAL A 155 16.59 1.05 -13.76
CA VAL A 155 15.62 2.05 -14.26
C VAL A 155 16.30 3.38 -14.52
N ARG A 156 17.15 3.85 -13.61
CA ARG A 156 17.91 5.10 -13.78
C ARG A 156 18.84 5.08 -14.99
N SER A 157 19.40 3.93 -15.31
CA SER A 157 20.25 3.73 -16.49
C SER A 157 19.49 3.43 -17.78
N GLY A 158 18.15 3.39 -17.74
CA GLY A 158 17.31 3.06 -18.89
C GLY A 158 17.29 1.59 -19.30
N LYS A 159 17.92 0.69 -18.52
CA LYS A 159 17.94 -0.76 -18.80
C LYS A 159 16.62 -1.47 -18.48
N GLN A 160 15.82 -0.88 -17.59
CA GLN A 160 14.51 -1.40 -17.20
C GLN A 160 13.48 -0.27 -17.19
N PRO A 161 12.20 -0.53 -17.52
CA PRO A 161 11.15 0.46 -17.39
C PRO A 161 10.78 0.70 -15.91
N ALA A 162 10.36 1.93 -15.61
CA ALA A 162 9.78 2.26 -14.31
C ALA A 162 8.38 1.66 -14.21
N LEU A 163 8.24 0.58 -13.45
CA LEU A 163 6.99 -0.12 -13.20
C LEU A 163 6.87 -0.41 -11.70
N TYR A 164 5.97 0.28 -11.04
CA TYR A 164 5.64 0.02 -9.65
C TYR A 164 4.21 0.47 -9.37
N GLU A 165 3.52 -0.25 -8.49
CA GLU A 165 2.12 0.02 -8.20
C GLU A 165 1.93 1.22 -7.29
N ASP A 166 0.84 1.96 -7.52
CA ASP A 166 0.39 2.99 -6.61
C ASP A 166 -0.29 2.35 -5.39
N ARG A 167 -0.28 3.09 -4.26
CA ARG A 167 -0.78 2.59 -2.98
C ARG A 167 -1.42 3.71 -2.18
N PHE A 168 -2.43 3.34 -1.43
CA PHE A 168 -2.95 4.09 -0.31
C PHE A 168 -2.79 3.26 0.96
N SER A 169 -2.22 3.84 2.01
CA SER A 169 -1.94 3.13 3.26
C SER A 169 -2.50 3.91 4.44
N ILE A 170 -3.01 3.18 5.40
CA ILE A 170 -3.52 3.69 6.67
C ILE A 170 -2.75 2.98 7.78
N MET A 171 -2.15 3.77 8.67
CA MET A 171 -1.53 3.28 9.90
C MET A 171 -2.39 3.78 11.07
N LEU A 172 -2.78 2.87 11.96
CA LEU A 172 -3.75 3.13 13.00
C LEU A 172 -3.27 2.65 14.37
N ASP A 173 -3.55 3.44 15.41
CA ASP A 173 -3.28 3.14 16.80
C ASP A 173 -4.47 3.51 17.71
N ASP A 174 -4.64 2.73 18.76
CA ASP A 174 -5.63 2.93 19.84
C ASP A 174 -5.05 3.63 21.09
N GLY A 175 -3.91 4.30 20.93
CA GLY A 175 -3.21 5.00 22.00
C GLY A 175 -2.21 4.13 22.79
N LYS A 176 -1.90 2.93 22.29
CA LYS A 176 -0.98 1.98 22.93
C LYS A 176 0.47 2.12 22.46
N VAL A 177 0.71 2.77 21.33
CA VAL A 177 2.05 2.96 20.79
C VAL A 177 2.61 4.32 21.22
N PRO A 178 3.70 4.36 22.01
CA PRO A 178 4.30 5.61 22.45
C PRO A 178 4.64 6.54 21.29
N ASN A 179 4.31 7.81 21.43
CA ASN A 179 4.61 8.89 20.49
C ASN A 179 3.94 8.78 19.12
N PHE A 180 3.12 7.77 18.83
CA PHE A 180 2.42 7.73 17.54
C PHE A 180 1.41 8.87 17.40
N ALA A 181 0.70 9.23 18.47
CA ALA A 181 -0.24 10.35 18.48
C ALA A 181 0.42 11.72 18.23
N THR A 182 1.72 11.86 18.49
CA THR A 182 2.46 13.12 18.37
C THR A 182 3.37 13.17 17.13
N HIS A 183 3.97 12.05 16.76
CA HIS A 183 4.95 11.96 15.67
C HIS A 183 4.48 11.13 14.48
N GLY A 184 3.33 10.46 14.56
CA GLY A 184 2.76 9.69 13.46
C GLY A 184 3.68 8.59 12.95
N CYS A 185 3.65 8.35 11.65
CA CYS A 185 4.41 7.27 11.02
C CYS A 185 5.94 7.40 11.14
N TRP A 186 6.48 8.58 11.54
CA TRP A 186 7.93 8.75 11.75
C TRP A 186 8.47 7.84 12.83
N VAL A 187 7.67 7.52 13.88
CA VAL A 187 8.10 6.55 14.91
C VAL A 187 8.47 5.18 14.34
N THR A 188 8.11 4.90 13.09
CA THR A 188 8.44 3.65 12.41
C THR A 188 9.52 3.80 11.34
N CYS A 189 10.06 5.00 11.13
CA CYS A 189 11.05 5.30 10.09
C CYS A 189 12.42 5.46 10.69
N HIS A 190 13.33 4.52 10.46
CA HIS A 190 14.60 4.40 11.15
C HIS A 190 15.80 4.35 10.20
N ALA A 191 16.97 4.62 10.71
CA ALA A 191 18.25 4.40 10.04
C ALA A 191 18.45 2.90 9.71
N GLY A 192 19.18 2.60 8.66
CA GLY A 192 19.45 1.23 8.21
C GLY A 192 18.33 0.56 7.42
N MET A 193 17.18 1.22 7.24
CA MET A 193 16.05 0.68 6.48
C MET A 193 16.37 0.53 5.00
N ARG A 194 15.66 -0.39 4.35
CA ARG A 194 15.71 -0.58 2.90
C ARG A 194 15.45 0.73 2.15
N ASP A 195 16.20 0.94 1.08
CA ASP A 195 16.16 2.13 0.21
C ASP A 195 16.58 3.44 0.90
N THR A 196 17.30 3.35 2.03
CA THR A 196 17.99 4.48 2.64
C THR A 196 19.47 4.50 2.25
N ARG A 197 20.12 5.65 2.43
CA ARG A 197 21.56 5.80 2.18
C ARG A 197 22.42 4.89 3.06
N ASP A 198 21.97 4.62 4.27
CA ASP A 198 22.60 3.80 5.28
C ASP A 198 22.00 2.39 5.39
N GLN A 199 21.35 1.92 4.32
CA GLN A 199 20.69 0.61 4.29
C GLN A 199 21.59 -0.50 4.82
N ALA A 200 21.06 -1.29 5.74
CA ALA A 200 21.75 -2.44 6.31
C ALA A 200 22.06 -3.50 5.24
N VAL A 201 23.26 -4.07 5.33
CA VAL A 201 23.72 -5.12 4.40
C VAL A 201 22.89 -6.39 4.60
N GLY A 202 22.32 -6.93 3.52
CA GLY A 202 21.41 -8.07 3.58
C GLY A 202 21.97 -9.33 4.27
N ASP A 203 23.29 -9.61 4.13
CA ASP A 203 23.94 -10.72 4.81
C ASP A 203 24.06 -10.50 6.33
N VAL A 204 24.16 -9.24 6.76
CA VAL A 204 24.14 -8.88 8.18
C VAL A 204 22.73 -9.07 8.74
N VAL A 205 21.71 -8.65 8.00
CA VAL A 205 20.30 -8.84 8.42
C VAL A 205 19.96 -10.32 8.49
N ARG A 206 20.38 -11.13 7.52
CA ARG A 206 20.13 -12.59 7.52
C ARG A 206 20.75 -13.31 8.72
N LYS A 207 21.83 -12.79 9.28
CA LYS A 207 22.46 -13.35 10.49
C LYS A 207 21.81 -12.91 11.80
N HIS A 208 20.92 -11.94 11.74
CA HIS A 208 20.25 -11.46 12.96
C HIS A 208 19.27 -12.50 13.50
N PRO A 209 19.31 -12.87 14.79
CA PRO A 209 18.55 -13.99 15.35
C PRO A 209 17.03 -13.82 15.24
N LEU A 210 16.52 -12.57 15.32
CA LEU A 210 15.09 -12.29 15.22
C LEU A 210 14.64 -11.99 13.77
N LEU A 211 15.42 -11.22 13.02
CA LEU A 211 15.04 -10.73 11.69
C LEU A 211 15.49 -11.67 10.56
N GLY A 212 16.61 -12.36 10.73
CA GLY A 212 17.24 -13.17 9.70
C GLY A 212 16.67 -14.58 9.55
N ASP A 213 17.51 -15.48 9.05
CA ASP A 213 17.12 -16.85 8.65
C ASP A 213 16.59 -17.71 9.80
N ALA A 214 17.05 -17.45 11.03
CA ALA A 214 16.55 -18.11 12.23
C ALA A 214 15.22 -17.57 12.75
N GLY A 215 14.83 -16.36 12.32
CA GLY A 215 13.62 -15.66 12.77
C GLY A 215 12.64 -15.40 11.62
N LEU A 216 12.42 -14.12 11.30
CA LEU A 216 11.45 -13.67 10.29
C LEU A 216 11.86 -13.99 8.84
N LYS A 217 13.08 -14.48 8.61
CA LYS A 217 13.63 -14.84 7.30
C LYS A 217 13.75 -13.66 6.33
N GLU A 218 14.09 -12.51 6.87
CA GLU A 218 14.23 -11.26 6.12
C GLU A 218 15.70 -10.97 5.80
N SER A 219 15.91 -10.20 4.76
CA SER A 219 17.23 -9.75 4.30
C SER A 219 17.33 -8.23 4.19
N ASP A 220 16.32 -7.52 4.64
CA ASP A 220 16.30 -6.06 4.71
C ASP A 220 15.67 -5.60 6.03
N VAL A 221 15.95 -4.39 6.45
CA VAL A 221 15.29 -3.73 7.58
C VAL A 221 14.12 -2.93 7.05
N ARG A 222 12.96 -3.09 7.66
CA ARG A 222 11.74 -2.32 7.36
C ARG A 222 11.29 -1.53 8.57
N LYS A 223 10.09 -0.94 8.48
CA LYS A 223 9.48 -0.24 9.61
C LYS A 223 9.49 -1.08 10.87
N TYR A 224 9.84 -0.46 12.02
CA TYR A 224 9.74 -1.07 13.34
C TYR A 224 9.41 -0.01 14.38
N LEU A 225 9.02 -0.44 15.59
CA LEU A 225 8.75 0.44 16.73
C LEU A 225 9.97 0.53 17.66
N PRO A 226 10.36 1.73 18.16
CA PRO A 226 11.43 1.90 19.11
C PRO A 226 11.24 1.08 20.40
N SER A 227 9.98 0.87 20.82
CA SER A 227 9.62 0.06 22.00
C SER A 227 10.10 -1.40 21.91
N THR A 228 10.41 -1.89 20.73
CA THR A 228 10.92 -3.25 20.48
C THR A 228 12.46 -3.33 20.49
N ARG A 229 13.12 -2.21 20.73
CA ARG A 229 14.59 -2.13 20.89
C ARG A 229 14.96 -2.13 22.37
N ILE A 230 16.18 -2.55 22.67
CA ILE A 230 16.69 -2.65 24.06
C ILE A 230 16.57 -1.34 24.83
N GLU A 231 16.70 -0.21 24.12
CA GLU A 231 16.53 1.14 24.64
C GLU A 231 16.02 2.08 23.53
N PRO A 232 15.38 3.21 23.86
CA PRO A 232 15.00 4.22 22.88
C PRO A 232 16.21 4.75 22.10
N GLY A 233 16.11 4.76 20.76
CA GLY A 233 17.20 5.20 19.88
C GLY A 233 18.28 4.15 19.60
N ALA A 234 18.16 2.94 20.14
CA ALA A 234 19.03 1.83 19.75
C ALA A 234 18.85 1.48 18.26
N SER A 235 19.94 1.08 17.62
CA SER A 235 19.96 0.72 16.21
C SER A 235 19.08 -0.51 15.90
N TRP A 236 18.77 -0.68 14.61
CA TRP A 236 17.85 -1.71 14.13
C TRP A 236 18.18 -3.14 14.59
N ASP A 237 19.46 -3.46 14.82
CA ASP A 237 19.96 -4.77 15.25
C ASP A 237 19.89 -5.00 16.77
N LYS A 238 19.57 -3.99 17.54
CA LYS A 238 19.49 -4.06 19.01
C LYS A 238 18.07 -4.33 19.48
N THR A 239 17.52 -5.47 19.07
CA THR A 239 16.17 -5.88 19.42
C THR A 239 16.07 -6.43 20.85
N LYS A 240 14.92 -6.25 21.47
CA LYS A 240 14.49 -7.03 22.63
C LYS A 240 14.36 -8.51 22.25
N THR A 241 14.23 -9.38 23.23
CA THR A 241 13.96 -10.80 23.00
C THR A 241 12.59 -11.02 22.38
N ALA A 242 12.40 -12.14 21.71
CA ALA A 242 11.11 -12.50 21.12
C ALA A 242 9.99 -12.55 22.16
N GLU A 243 10.31 -13.01 23.39
CA GLU A 243 9.35 -13.04 24.51
C GLU A 243 8.90 -11.64 24.97
N GLU A 244 9.84 -10.71 25.10
CA GLU A 244 9.52 -9.32 25.44
C GLU A 244 8.70 -8.64 24.34
N ILE A 245 9.01 -8.90 23.08
CA ILE A 245 8.25 -8.38 21.93
C ILE A 245 6.84 -8.96 21.92
N ALA A 246 6.67 -10.25 22.18
CA ALA A 246 5.35 -10.88 22.30
C ALA A 246 4.50 -10.25 23.42
N LYS A 247 5.12 -9.90 24.57
CA LYS A 247 4.45 -9.16 25.65
C LYS A 247 4.02 -7.76 25.21
N ILE A 248 4.84 -7.05 24.44
CA ILE A 248 4.49 -5.74 23.89
C ILE A 248 3.28 -5.89 22.94
N LYS A 249 3.28 -6.89 22.05
CA LYS A 249 2.14 -7.17 21.15
C LYS A 249 0.87 -7.48 21.93
N ALA A 250 0.94 -8.37 22.91
CA ALA A 250 -0.22 -8.77 23.73
C ALA A 250 -0.81 -7.59 24.52
N ALA A 251 0.01 -6.58 24.87
CA ALA A 251 -0.44 -5.33 25.48
C ALA A 251 -1.05 -4.33 24.48
N GLY A 252 -1.10 -4.66 23.17
CA GLY A 252 -1.55 -3.79 22.10
C GLY A 252 -0.48 -2.81 21.61
N GLY A 253 0.78 -2.97 21.95
CA GLY A 253 1.88 -2.07 21.59
C GLY A 253 2.37 -2.24 20.14
N PHE A 254 1.47 -2.35 19.17
CA PHE A 254 1.73 -2.45 17.74
C PHE A 254 0.87 -1.45 16.96
N LEU A 255 1.25 -1.13 15.74
CA LEU A 255 0.45 -0.34 14.81
C LEU A 255 -0.21 -1.25 13.78
N ASP A 256 -1.50 -1.11 13.61
CA ASP A 256 -2.25 -1.73 12.51
C ASP A 256 -1.90 -1.02 11.20
N LEU A 257 -1.63 -1.75 10.13
CA LEU A 257 -1.17 -1.23 8.85
C LEU A 257 -1.92 -1.85 7.69
N MET A 258 -2.95 -1.19 7.25
CA MET A 258 -3.75 -1.57 6.09
C MET A 258 -3.22 -0.89 4.82
N GLN A 259 -3.21 -1.63 3.70
CA GLN A 259 -2.77 -1.11 2.41
C GLN A 259 -3.67 -1.53 1.26
N TRP A 260 -4.20 -0.55 0.54
CA TRP A 260 -4.74 -0.76 -0.79
C TRP A 260 -3.60 -0.64 -1.80
N ARG A 261 -3.38 -1.70 -2.59
CA ARG A 261 -2.32 -1.77 -3.60
C ARG A 261 -2.91 -2.16 -4.94
N VAL A 262 -2.78 -1.28 -5.94
CA VAL A 262 -3.46 -1.36 -7.24
C VAL A 262 -3.31 -2.70 -7.95
N ALA A 263 -2.11 -3.27 -7.94
CA ALA A 263 -1.80 -4.48 -8.72
C ALA A 263 -1.74 -5.76 -7.87
N ARG A 264 -2.12 -5.69 -6.61
CA ARG A 264 -2.18 -6.84 -5.70
C ARG A 264 -3.59 -7.05 -5.18
N SER A 265 -3.82 -6.82 -3.89
CA SER A 265 -5.11 -7.01 -3.25
C SER A 265 -6.24 -6.22 -3.89
N ALA A 266 -6.00 -4.97 -4.31
CA ALA A 266 -7.00 -4.14 -4.96
C ALA A 266 -7.58 -4.75 -6.23
N ALA A 267 -6.76 -5.43 -7.02
CA ALA A 267 -7.20 -6.06 -8.27
C ALA A 267 -8.18 -7.22 -8.07
N VAL A 268 -8.35 -7.72 -6.85
CA VAL A 268 -9.35 -8.71 -6.45
C VAL A 268 -10.36 -8.15 -5.44
N GLY A 269 -10.47 -6.82 -5.33
CA GLY A 269 -11.46 -6.15 -4.48
C GLY A 269 -11.18 -6.23 -2.98
N MET A 270 -9.89 -6.33 -2.60
CA MET A 270 -9.43 -6.46 -1.23
C MET A 270 -8.35 -5.42 -0.91
N ALA A 271 -7.96 -5.32 0.35
CA ALA A 271 -6.73 -4.67 0.78
C ALA A 271 -5.79 -5.69 1.41
N ASP A 272 -4.50 -5.33 1.50
CA ASP A 272 -3.56 -6.10 2.28
C ASP A 272 -3.64 -5.66 3.73
N ASP A 273 -3.34 -6.57 4.60
CA ASP A 273 -3.20 -6.33 6.01
C ASP A 273 -1.81 -6.66 6.53
N GLY A 274 -1.50 -6.11 7.69
CA GLY A 274 -0.28 -6.31 8.41
C GLY A 274 -0.16 -5.34 9.57
N TYR A 275 0.91 -5.46 10.33
CA TYR A 275 1.17 -4.61 11.48
C TYR A 275 2.65 -4.25 11.60
N VAL A 276 2.96 -3.23 12.39
CA VAL A 276 4.33 -2.82 12.68
C VAL A 276 4.62 -3.05 14.16
N LEU A 277 5.66 -3.84 14.41
CA LEU A 277 6.17 -4.15 15.75
C LEU A 277 7.71 -4.13 15.71
N GLU A 278 8.40 -5.24 15.87
CA GLU A 278 9.87 -5.36 15.71
C GLU A 278 10.32 -5.28 14.24
N TYR A 279 9.38 -5.47 13.36
CA TYR A 279 9.50 -5.40 11.91
C TYR A 279 8.13 -5.00 11.35
N ARG A 280 8.06 -4.71 10.05
CA ARG A 280 6.78 -4.66 9.35
C ARG A 280 6.33 -6.07 9.04
N ASN A 281 5.50 -6.62 9.89
CA ASN A 281 4.93 -7.95 9.74
C ASN A 281 3.74 -7.94 8.77
N PHE A 282 3.52 -9.08 8.12
CA PHE A 282 2.22 -9.40 7.55
C PHE A 282 1.38 -10.05 8.63
N ASP A 283 0.07 -10.08 8.41
CA ASP A 283 -0.83 -10.79 9.32
C ASP A 283 -0.46 -12.29 9.43
N ALA A 284 -0.96 -12.94 10.46
CA ALA A 284 -0.78 -14.38 10.64
C ALA A 284 -1.55 -15.22 9.60
N GLY A 285 -2.37 -14.57 8.77
CA GLY A 285 -3.12 -15.18 7.68
C GLY A 285 -2.36 -15.24 6.37
N LYS A 286 -3.04 -14.96 5.29
CA LYS A 286 -2.48 -14.96 3.94
C LYS A 286 -3.10 -13.84 3.11
N ASN A 287 -2.28 -13.00 2.54
CA ASN A 287 -2.73 -12.00 1.56
C ASN A 287 -3.23 -12.67 0.26
N PRO A 288 -4.15 -12.01 -0.49
CA PRO A 288 -4.75 -12.58 -1.71
C PRO A 288 -3.79 -12.58 -2.92
N PHE A 289 -2.50 -12.75 -2.68
CA PHE A 289 -1.51 -12.83 -3.74
C PHE A 289 -0.34 -13.73 -3.35
N GLY A 290 0.14 -14.49 -4.32
CA GLY A 290 1.32 -15.35 -4.22
C GLY A 290 2.33 -15.07 -5.33
N TRP A 291 3.45 -15.77 -5.31
CA TRP A 291 4.37 -15.77 -6.44
C TRP A 291 3.79 -16.59 -7.60
N ASN A 292 3.88 -16.05 -8.79
CA ASN A 292 3.63 -16.78 -10.05
C ASN A 292 4.95 -17.30 -10.65
N LEU A 293 5.91 -17.62 -9.79
CA LEU A 293 7.24 -18.03 -10.21
C LEU A 293 7.82 -19.09 -9.29
N ASP A 294 8.48 -20.09 -9.85
CA ASP A 294 9.60 -20.73 -9.19
C ASP A 294 10.77 -19.73 -9.18
N ARG A 295 11.07 -19.15 -8.02
CA ARG A 295 12.08 -18.10 -7.88
C ARG A 295 13.52 -18.61 -8.04
N LYS A 296 13.74 -19.93 -8.02
CA LYS A 296 15.07 -20.53 -8.25
C LYS A 296 15.36 -20.63 -9.75
N THR A 297 14.37 -21.06 -10.52
CA THR A 297 14.50 -21.27 -11.97
C THR A 297 13.98 -20.07 -12.78
N MET A 298 13.26 -19.15 -12.15
CA MET A 298 12.52 -18.05 -12.79
C MET A 298 11.40 -18.53 -13.72
N THR A 299 11.01 -19.81 -13.64
CA THR A 299 9.95 -20.37 -14.47
C THR A 299 8.58 -19.91 -13.96
N PRO A 300 7.69 -19.35 -14.80
CA PRO A 300 6.31 -19.05 -14.43
C PRO A 300 5.56 -20.31 -14.00
N LEU A 301 4.63 -20.19 -13.07
CA LEU A 301 3.73 -21.27 -12.64
C LEU A 301 2.43 -21.29 -13.43
N TYR A 302 1.98 -20.10 -13.83
CA TYR A 302 0.74 -19.88 -14.57
C TYR A 302 0.96 -18.87 -15.71
N MET A 303 0.16 -19.00 -16.75
CA MET A 303 0.04 -18.07 -17.86
C MET A 303 -1.42 -17.63 -18.02
N PHE A 304 -1.67 -16.60 -18.82
CA PHE A 304 -3.05 -16.21 -19.11
C PHE A 304 -3.80 -17.29 -19.90
N ASP A 305 -5.05 -17.49 -19.53
CA ASP A 305 -6.01 -18.27 -20.31
C ASP A 305 -6.37 -17.48 -21.58
N ALA A 306 -5.78 -17.85 -22.71
CA ALA A 306 -5.99 -17.14 -23.97
C ALA A 306 -7.45 -17.15 -24.43
N ALA A 307 -8.24 -18.15 -24.06
CA ALA A 307 -9.66 -18.20 -24.39
C ALA A 307 -10.47 -17.13 -23.63
N LYS A 308 -10.04 -16.78 -22.42
CA LYS A 308 -10.70 -15.74 -21.61
C LYS A 308 -10.14 -14.35 -21.83
N VAL A 309 -8.85 -14.22 -22.10
CA VAL A 309 -8.12 -12.94 -22.12
C VAL A 309 -7.79 -12.49 -23.54
N GLY A 310 -7.83 -13.40 -24.51
CA GLY A 310 -7.44 -13.16 -25.90
C GLY A 310 -5.95 -13.29 -26.19
N VAL A 311 -5.11 -13.37 -25.13
CA VAL A 311 -3.66 -13.52 -25.25
C VAL A 311 -3.14 -14.45 -24.13
N ARG A 312 -2.04 -15.17 -24.39
CA ARG A 312 -1.36 -15.99 -23.36
C ARG A 312 -0.31 -15.22 -22.58
N ALA A 313 0.21 -14.13 -23.13
CA ALA A 313 1.19 -13.23 -22.55
C ALA A 313 0.92 -11.78 -22.97
N LEU A 314 1.47 -10.85 -22.23
CA LEU A 314 1.47 -9.42 -22.54
C LEU A 314 2.69 -9.05 -23.37
N ARG A 315 2.66 -7.86 -23.95
CA ARG A 315 3.79 -7.16 -24.56
C ARG A 315 4.11 -5.88 -23.77
N ALA A 316 5.26 -5.29 -24.02
CA ALA A 316 5.66 -4.06 -23.32
C ALA A 316 4.62 -2.93 -23.46
N GLU A 317 3.96 -2.82 -24.62
CA GLU A 317 2.89 -1.87 -24.89
C GLU A 317 1.59 -2.14 -24.14
N ASP A 318 1.37 -3.37 -23.68
CA ASP A 318 0.17 -3.74 -22.91
C ASP A 318 0.27 -3.33 -21.44
N ILE A 319 1.49 -2.97 -20.98
CA ILE A 319 1.78 -2.70 -19.58
C ILE A 319 1.77 -1.20 -19.32
N GLY A 320 0.82 -0.74 -18.55
CA GLY A 320 0.83 0.60 -17.95
C GLY A 320 0.30 1.74 -18.81
N ILE A 321 -0.51 1.51 -19.89
CA ILE A 321 -1.20 2.58 -20.61
C ILE A 321 -2.55 2.09 -21.15
N PRO A 322 -3.62 2.77 -20.78
CA PRO A 322 -4.35 2.45 -19.59
C PRO A 322 -4.29 0.94 -19.43
N ALA A 323 -3.90 0.48 -18.28
CA ALA A 323 -3.62 -0.94 -18.11
C ALA A 323 -4.81 -1.74 -18.59
N LYS A 324 -4.61 -2.59 -19.60
CA LYS A 324 -5.63 -3.53 -19.99
C LYS A 324 -6.06 -4.34 -18.77
N PRO A 325 -7.32 -4.74 -18.63
CA PRO A 325 -7.79 -5.57 -17.50
C PRO A 325 -6.94 -6.81 -17.26
N ALA A 326 -6.25 -7.27 -18.31
CA ALA A 326 -5.31 -8.40 -18.30
C ALA A 326 -3.91 -8.10 -17.73
N ALA A 327 -3.60 -6.87 -17.31
CA ALA A 327 -2.27 -6.54 -16.76
C ALA A 327 -1.93 -7.28 -15.44
N VAL A 328 -2.88 -7.99 -14.86
CA VAL A 328 -2.73 -8.84 -13.67
C VAL A 328 -3.28 -10.24 -13.95
N ILE A 329 -2.60 -11.26 -13.42
CA ILE A 329 -3.07 -12.64 -13.51
C ILE A 329 -3.82 -13.02 -12.22
N ARG A 330 -5.01 -13.59 -12.39
CA ARG A 330 -5.89 -14.07 -11.32
C ARG A 330 -6.21 -15.53 -11.54
N GLU A 331 -6.62 -16.23 -10.50
CA GLU A 331 -7.11 -17.60 -10.61
C GLU A 331 -8.22 -17.75 -11.68
N SER A 332 -9.06 -16.71 -11.85
CA SER A 332 -10.16 -16.72 -12.82
C SER A 332 -9.73 -16.56 -14.29
N ASN A 333 -8.50 -16.09 -14.55
CA ASN A 333 -7.98 -15.85 -15.90
C ASN A 333 -6.63 -16.53 -16.14
N ALA A 334 -6.27 -17.50 -15.31
CA ALA A 334 -5.02 -18.24 -15.35
C ALA A 334 -5.23 -19.70 -15.77
N VAL A 335 -4.23 -20.24 -16.45
CA VAL A 335 -4.05 -21.67 -16.68
C VAL A 335 -2.61 -22.07 -16.30
N PRO A 336 -2.32 -23.35 -15.98
CA PRO A 336 -0.96 -23.79 -15.73
C PRO A 336 0.00 -23.38 -16.85
N PHE A 337 1.21 -23.01 -16.49
CA PHE A 337 2.22 -22.62 -17.46
C PHE A 337 2.63 -23.83 -18.34
N ASP A 338 2.58 -23.61 -19.65
CA ASP A 338 3.06 -24.58 -20.64
C ASP A 338 4.34 -24.07 -21.30
N SER A 339 5.46 -24.71 -21.02
CA SER A 339 6.77 -24.35 -21.59
C SER A 339 6.83 -24.56 -23.11
N SER A 340 5.96 -25.41 -23.68
CA SER A 340 5.90 -25.74 -25.11
C SER A 340 5.02 -24.80 -25.92
N ALA A 341 4.37 -23.80 -25.28
CA ALA A 341 3.38 -22.93 -25.93
C ALA A 341 3.96 -21.96 -26.98
N GLY A 342 5.24 -22.10 -27.37
CA GLY A 342 5.88 -21.30 -28.42
C GLY A 342 6.15 -19.86 -27.99
N TRP A 343 6.80 -19.70 -26.85
CA TRP A 343 7.19 -18.41 -26.28
C TRP A 343 8.13 -17.64 -27.20
N GLN A 344 7.92 -16.33 -27.28
CA GLN A 344 8.70 -15.44 -28.13
C GLN A 344 9.43 -14.38 -27.30
N ASP A 345 10.59 -13.91 -27.79
CA ASP A 345 11.26 -12.77 -27.15
C ASP A 345 10.28 -11.61 -26.99
N GLY A 346 10.23 -11.05 -25.79
CA GLY A 346 9.33 -9.95 -25.45
C GLY A 346 8.01 -10.39 -24.83
N ASP A 347 7.68 -11.69 -24.73
CA ASP A 347 6.51 -12.16 -23.97
C ASP A 347 6.67 -11.84 -22.49
N ILE A 348 5.62 -11.30 -21.87
CA ILE A 348 5.62 -10.84 -20.48
C ILE A 348 4.50 -11.51 -19.70
N LEU A 349 4.81 -12.02 -18.53
CA LEU A 349 3.86 -12.55 -17.57
C LEU A 349 3.98 -11.83 -16.22
N PRO A 350 2.85 -11.64 -15.48
CA PRO A 350 2.90 -11.17 -14.10
C PRO A 350 3.64 -12.17 -13.21
N GLY A 351 4.54 -11.69 -12.37
CA GLY A 351 5.26 -12.51 -11.39
C GLY A 351 4.44 -12.81 -10.12
N ARG A 352 3.20 -12.32 -10.05
CA ARG A 352 2.25 -12.59 -8.96
C ARG A 352 0.97 -13.19 -9.52
N LEU A 353 0.45 -14.22 -8.83
CA LEU A 353 -0.91 -14.74 -9.00
C LEU A 353 -1.79 -14.17 -7.90
N LEU A 354 -2.95 -13.66 -8.28
CA LEU A 354 -3.93 -13.09 -7.36
C LEU A 354 -5.09 -14.06 -7.17
N SER A 355 -5.38 -14.39 -5.92
CA SER A 355 -6.48 -15.27 -5.52
C SER A 355 -7.20 -14.70 -4.31
N ARG A 356 -8.46 -14.30 -4.48
CA ARG A 356 -9.30 -13.85 -3.37
C ARG A 356 -9.56 -14.98 -2.38
N ALA A 357 -9.75 -16.20 -2.88
CA ALA A 357 -10.04 -17.39 -2.08
C ALA A 357 -8.83 -17.80 -1.20
N ASP A 358 -7.64 -17.33 -1.54
CA ASP A 358 -6.41 -17.61 -0.79
C ASP A 358 -6.26 -16.73 0.46
N ALA A 359 -6.97 -15.59 0.53
CA ALA A 359 -6.88 -14.69 1.68
C ALA A 359 -7.37 -15.36 2.97
N LYS A 360 -6.62 -15.18 4.06
CA LYS A 360 -6.92 -15.71 5.39
C LYS A 360 -6.52 -14.71 6.46
N GLY A 361 -7.06 -14.86 7.67
CA GLY A 361 -6.78 -13.97 8.79
C GLY A 361 -7.33 -12.56 8.54
N SER A 362 -6.66 -11.55 9.04
CA SER A 362 -7.05 -10.14 8.91
C SER A 362 -7.13 -9.68 7.45
N ALA A 363 -6.29 -10.21 6.55
CA ALA A 363 -6.40 -9.93 5.12
C ALA A 363 -7.76 -10.39 4.52
N ALA A 364 -8.37 -11.46 5.04
CA ALA A 364 -9.69 -11.91 4.60
C ALA A 364 -10.80 -10.95 5.04
N ASP A 365 -10.64 -10.28 6.18
CA ASP A 365 -11.60 -9.29 6.69
C ASP A 365 -11.57 -7.96 5.93
N ASN A 366 -10.47 -7.66 5.21
CA ASN A 366 -10.37 -6.54 4.27
C ASN A 366 -10.93 -6.89 2.87
N ASP A 367 -12.08 -7.53 2.82
CA ASP A 367 -12.70 -8.14 1.65
C ASP A 367 -13.57 -7.19 0.83
N SER A 368 -13.73 -5.96 1.24
CA SER A 368 -14.61 -4.99 0.58
C SER A 368 -13.91 -3.66 0.36
N VAL A 369 -13.01 -3.65 -0.64
CA VAL A 369 -12.29 -2.46 -1.07
C VAL A 369 -12.41 -2.28 -2.56
N GLN A 370 -12.96 -1.15 -2.99
CA GLN A 370 -13.11 -0.81 -4.40
C GLN A 370 -12.22 0.38 -4.72
N GLY A 371 -11.40 0.27 -5.75
CA GLY A 371 -10.57 1.34 -6.24
C GLY A 371 -10.76 1.56 -7.73
N ALA A 372 -10.85 2.84 -8.13
CA ALA A 372 -10.91 3.24 -9.51
C ALA A 372 -9.98 4.43 -9.76
N TRP A 373 -9.31 4.42 -10.91
CA TRP A 373 -8.59 5.57 -11.44
C TRP A 373 -9.32 6.08 -12.66
N LYS A 374 -9.66 7.36 -12.64
CA LYS A 374 -10.32 8.03 -13.76
C LYS A 374 -9.80 9.46 -13.87
N ASP A 375 -9.42 9.86 -15.07
CA ASP A 375 -9.00 11.23 -15.40
C ASP A 375 -7.96 11.81 -14.43
N GLY A 376 -6.95 11.01 -14.09
CA GLY A 376 -5.86 11.41 -13.19
C GLY A 376 -6.21 11.38 -11.70
N THR A 377 -7.35 10.80 -11.32
CA THR A 377 -7.82 10.75 -9.94
C THR A 377 -8.10 9.32 -9.51
N TYR A 378 -7.54 8.92 -8.38
CA TYR A 378 -7.97 7.72 -7.68
C TYR A 378 -9.18 8.01 -6.78
N THR A 379 -10.11 7.06 -6.76
CA THR A 379 -11.16 6.95 -5.74
C THR A 379 -11.09 5.56 -5.15
N VAL A 380 -10.88 5.46 -3.85
CA VAL A 380 -10.85 4.19 -3.10
C VAL A 380 -11.95 4.22 -2.06
N VAL A 381 -12.83 3.24 -2.10
CA VAL A 381 -13.88 3.03 -1.10
C VAL A 381 -13.54 1.76 -0.33
N TRP A 382 -13.44 1.90 0.99
CA TRP A 382 -13.01 0.83 1.90
C TRP A 382 -14.07 0.60 2.97
N ARG A 383 -14.48 -0.64 3.15
CA ARG A 383 -15.28 -1.09 4.29
C ARG A 383 -14.40 -1.99 5.17
N ARG A 384 -14.29 -1.66 6.45
CA ARG A 384 -13.57 -2.45 7.46
C ARG A 384 -14.48 -2.73 8.64
N LYS A 385 -14.50 -3.96 9.15
CA LYS A 385 -15.15 -4.26 10.44
C LYS A 385 -14.55 -3.38 11.54
N LEU A 386 -15.39 -2.90 12.45
CA LEU A 386 -14.91 -2.19 13.64
C LEU A 386 -14.08 -3.12 14.53
N ASN A 387 -14.52 -4.35 14.72
CA ASN A 387 -13.76 -5.39 15.41
C ASN A 387 -13.66 -6.63 14.50
N THR A 388 -12.46 -6.94 14.07
CA THR A 388 -12.17 -8.11 13.21
C THR A 388 -11.98 -9.39 14.03
N GLY A 389 -11.60 -9.25 15.31
CA GLY A 389 -11.26 -10.37 16.18
C GLY A 389 -9.85 -10.93 15.97
N ASN A 390 -9.05 -10.34 15.08
CA ASN A 390 -7.65 -10.73 14.86
C ASN A 390 -6.73 -9.98 15.83
N ASP A 391 -5.63 -10.62 16.28
CA ASP A 391 -4.68 -10.07 17.29
C ASP A 391 -3.62 -9.15 16.69
N ASP A 392 -3.63 -8.95 15.39
CA ASP A 392 -2.78 -8.03 14.63
C ASP A 392 -3.56 -6.80 14.13
N ASP A 393 -4.86 -6.74 14.41
CA ASP A 393 -5.74 -5.62 14.14
C ASP A 393 -6.07 -4.80 15.38
N LYS A 394 -6.22 -3.50 15.22
CA LYS A 394 -6.81 -2.64 16.24
C LYS A 394 -8.34 -2.75 16.22
N ALA A 395 -8.91 -3.12 17.34
CA ALA A 395 -10.37 -3.12 17.52
C ALA A 395 -10.87 -1.67 17.66
N LEU A 396 -11.82 -1.31 16.82
CA LEU A 396 -12.52 -0.04 16.87
C LEU A 396 -13.89 -0.22 17.56
N GLN A 397 -14.42 0.85 18.13
CA GLN A 397 -15.75 0.86 18.73
C GLN A 397 -16.45 2.19 18.51
N VAL A 398 -17.76 2.18 18.44
CA VAL A 398 -18.58 3.39 18.37
C VAL A 398 -18.33 4.26 19.60
N GLY A 399 -18.12 5.54 19.40
CA GLY A 399 -17.72 6.50 20.46
C GLY A 399 -16.20 6.56 20.68
N GLY A 400 -15.42 5.66 20.09
CA GLY A 400 -13.96 5.62 20.23
C GLY A 400 -13.23 6.67 19.41
N LYS A 401 -12.02 7.03 19.87
CA LYS A 401 -11.06 7.89 19.16
C LYS A 401 -9.74 7.16 18.98
N TYR A 402 -9.16 7.29 17.81
CA TYR A 402 -7.95 6.61 17.37
C TYR A 402 -7.00 7.59 16.72
N THR A 403 -5.72 7.26 16.67
CA THR A 403 -4.75 8.02 15.88
C THR A 403 -4.53 7.33 14.54
N VAL A 404 -4.52 8.10 13.46
CA VAL A 404 -4.24 7.61 12.11
C VAL A 404 -3.16 8.45 11.43
N SER A 405 -2.38 7.81 10.56
CA SER A 405 -1.51 8.46 9.58
C SER A 405 -1.73 7.82 8.22
N PHE A 406 -1.76 8.66 7.18
CA PHE A 406 -1.97 8.23 5.80
C PHE A 406 -0.68 8.29 5.01
N ALA A 407 -0.55 7.39 4.03
CA ALA A 407 0.53 7.45 3.05
C ALA A 407 0.01 7.15 1.65
N ILE A 408 0.50 7.92 0.66
CA ILE A 408 0.22 7.71 -0.75
C ILE A 408 1.54 7.47 -1.48
N HIS A 409 1.63 6.33 -2.17
CA HIS A 409 2.70 6.03 -3.10
C HIS A 409 2.19 6.30 -4.51
N ASP A 410 2.87 7.20 -5.21
CA ASP A 410 2.57 7.60 -6.57
C ASP A 410 3.88 7.68 -7.36
N ASP A 411 3.85 7.80 -8.68
CA ASP A 411 5.01 7.93 -9.56
C ASP A 411 5.88 6.66 -9.71
N ASN A 412 5.32 5.47 -9.60
CA ASN A 412 6.05 4.20 -9.67
C ASN A 412 7.20 4.13 -8.64
N VAL A 413 6.96 4.58 -7.44
CA VAL A 413 7.94 4.56 -6.35
C VAL A 413 7.59 3.56 -5.27
N THR A 414 8.64 3.00 -4.65
CA THR A 414 8.53 2.08 -3.51
C THR A 414 8.97 2.75 -2.21
N THR A 415 8.72 2.09 -1.11
CA THR A 415 9.10 2.30 0.28
C THR A 415 9.28 3.74 0.76
N ARG A 416 10.33 4.47 0.37
CA ARG A 416 10.72 5.77 0.96
C ARG A 416 10.15 6.98 0.24
N PHE A 417 9.73 6.83 -1.01
CA PHE A 417 9.35 7.95 -1.88
C PHE A 417 7.84 8.17 -1.92
N HIS A 418 7.21 8.13 -0.76
CA HIS A 418 5.77 8.34 -0.60
C HIS A 418 5.48 9.65 0.14
N HIS A 419 4.27 10.17 -0.06
CA HIS A 419 3.76 11.30 0.71
C HIS A 419 3.10 10.78 1.98
N VAL A 420 3.20 11.53 3.09
CA VAL A 420 2.63 11.17 4.39
C VAL A 420 1.86 12.32 5.00
N SER A 421 0.85 12.03 5.80
CA SER A 421 0.21 13.02 6.67
C SER A 421 0.94 13.13 8.01
N PHE A 422 0.82 14.26 8.68
CA PHE A 422 0.96 14.29 10.13
C PHE A 422 -0.09 13.38 10.78
N PRO A 423 0.08 12.96 12.05
CA PRO A 423 -0.93 12.19 12.75
C PRO A 423 -2.21 12.99 12.91
N LEU A 424 -3.35 12.33 12.74
CA LEU A 424 -4.69 12.88 12.88
C LEU A 424 -5.51 11.98 13.81
N THR A 425 -6.50 12.55 14.47
CA THR A 425 -7.49 11.76 15.22
C THR A 425 -8.62 11.30 14.31
N LEU A 426 -9.02 10.03 14.45
CA LEU A 426 -10.21 9.44 13.83
C LEU A 426 -11.22 9.13 14.92
N GLY A 427 -12.40 9.74 14.86
CA GLY A 427 -13.53 9.48 15.76
C GLY A 427 -14.58 8.61 15.09
N VAL A 428 -14.91 7.46 15.67
CA VAL A 428 -16.02 6.62 15.22
C VAL A 428 -17.30 7.09 15.91
N GLY A 429 -18.02 8.03 15.28
CA GLY A 429 -19.14 8.73 15.90
C GLY A 429 -18.74 9.70 17.02
N ALA A 430 -17.46 9.90 17.27
CA ALA A 430 -16.90 10.85 18.21
C ALA A 430 -16.33 12.08 17.49
N ASP A 431 -16.23 13.20 18.20
CA ASP A 431 -15.62 14.42 17.67
C ASP A 431 -14.10 14.26 17.57
N ALA A 432 -13.52 14.52 16.37
CA ALA A 432 -12.12 14.32 16.03
C ALA A 432 -11.80 15.09 14.75
N ASP A 433 -10.51 15.16 14.34
CA ASP A 433 -10.08 15.74 13.06
C ASP A 433 -10.79 15.09 11.88
N ILE A 434 -10.93 13.76 11.93
CA ILE A 434 -11.70 12.98 10.98
C ILE A 434 -12.88 12.36 11.75
N LYS A 435 -14.07 12.83 11.49
CA LYS A 435 -15.29 12.31 12.10
C LYS A 435 -15.97 11.32 11.16
N ALA A 436 -15.93 10.04 11.51
CA ALA A 436 -16.80 9.06 10.88
C ALA A 436 -18.23 9.27 11.38
N VAL A 437 -19.10 9.74 10.47
CA VAL A 437 -20.49 10.03 10.81
C VAL A 437 -21.34 8.75 10.78
N THR A 438 -22.34 8.69 11.65
CA THR A 438 -23.24 7.52 11.70
C THR A 438 -24.10 7.45 10.44
N VAL A 439 -24.17 6.27 9.82
CA VAL A 439 -25.10 5.98 8.72
C VAL A 439 -26.05 4.88 9.17
N LYS A 440 -27.32 5.01 8.74
CA LYS A 440 -28.41 4.09 9.14
C LYS A 440 -28.52 2.91 8.19
#